data_922ee9dc64ff44a74130480323b2392c
#
_entry.id   922ee9dc64ff44a74130480323b2392c
#
_cell.length_a   1.000
_cell.length_b   1.000
_cell.length_c   1.000
_cell.angle_alpha   90.00
_cell.angle_beta   90.00
_cell.angle_gamma   90.00
#
_symmetry.space_group_name_H-M   'P 1'
#
loop_
_entity.id
_entity.type
_entity.pdbx_description
1 polymer ?
#
loop_
_entity_poly.entity_id
_entity_poly.type
_entity_poly.pdbx_seq_one_letter_code
_entity_poly.pdbx_strand_id
1 'polypeptide(L)'
;MNILIVDDIHHLLLERLDQAGITYNYQPNFSRTDSEDVIGQYSGLIIRSKFQVDQAFLDKATNLQFIARPGAGMDNIDEAYAAKKGIRLFSANDGNKDAVGEHMIGMLLTLMNNLNRAHREVCNGQWRREENRGYELKGRTVALIGYGHNGQAMAKKLAGFEVNVIAYDKYKTGFSDAYAKEVSMEEVVRQADILSFHIPLTRETKGMVDDEYLFHFRKPIFFLMGARGAITNVPSVLKAIDQGKILGAAFDVLPIEKFPALSQADWYTDLISRDNVLLSPHVAGWTFDSYQKLSDIIADKVIEFYKRR
;
A
#
# COMPACT_ATOMS: atom_id res chain seq x y z
N MET A 1 -18.89 -12.48 24.53
CA MET A 1 -18.28 -12.57 23.20
C MET A 1 -16.86 -13.06 23.37
N ASN A 2 -16.39 -13.94 22.51
CA ASN A 2 -15.02 -14.43 22.51
C ASN A 2 -14.38 -14.12 21.16
N ILE A 3 -13.19 -13.56 21.15
CA ILE A 3 -12.48 -13.15 19.94
C ILE A 3 -11.30 -14.08 19.73
N LEU A 4 -11.13 -14.61 18.51
CA LEU A 4 -9.92 -15.31 18.11
C LEU A 4 -8.96 -14.31 17.42
N ILE A 5 -7.72 -14.26 17.92
CA ILE A 5 -6.64 -13.43 17.37
C ILE A 5 -5.55 -14.36 16.85
N VAL A 6 -5.37 -14.43 15.54
CA VAL A 6 -4.53 -15.44 14.87
C VAL A 6 -3.24 -14.90 14.26
N ASP A 7 -3.00 -13.61 14.40
CA ASP A 7 -1.83 -12.95 13.80
C ASP A 7 -1.01 -12.24 14.86
N ASP A 8 0.26 -11.98 14.58
CA ASP A 8 1.09 -11.12 15.42
C ASP A 8 0.56 -9.69 15.39
N ILE A 9 0.29 -9.11 16.55
CA ILE A 9 -0.30 -7.78 16.72
C ILE A 9 0.43 -7.02 17.82
N HIS A 10 0.39 -5.69 17.77
CA HIS A 10 0.97 -4.87 18.82
C HIS A 10 0.25 -5.10 20.15
N HIS A 11 1.01 -5.27 21.25
CA HIS A 11 0.49 -5.58 22.59
C HIS A 11 -0.58 -4.61 23.09
N LEU A 12 -0.53 -3.34 22.65
CA LEU A 12 -1.54 -2.34 22.97
C LEU A 12 -2.98 -2.80 22.66
N LEU A 13 -3.19 -3.58 21.58
CA LEU A 13 -4.51 -4.12 21.28
C LEU A 13 -5.02 -5.04 22.38
N LEU A 14 -4.17 -5.94 22.87
CA LEU A 14 -4.52 -6.87 23.95
C LEU A 14 -4.79 -6.12 25.24
N GLU A 15 -3.92 -5.19 25.63
CA GLU A 15 -4.11 -4.35 26.82
C GLU A 15 -5.44 -3.58 26.79
N ARG A 16 -5.81 -3.04 25.64
CA ARG A 16 -7.07 -2.29 25.49
C ARG A 16 -8.30 -3.18 25.54
N LEU A 17 -8.22 -4.41 25.00
CA LEU A 17 -9.28 -5.40 25.12
C LEU A 17 -9.45 -5.86 26.57
N ASP A 18 -8.34 -6.09 27.29
CA ASP A 18 -8.34 -6.45 28.73
C ASP A 18 -8.99 -5.33 29.57
N GLN A 19 -8.59 -4.07 29.36
CA GLN A 19 -9.18 -2.92 30.04
C GLN A 19 -10.68 -2.76 29.77
N ALA A 20 -11.13 -3.19 28.59
CA ALA A 20 -12.54 -3.18 28.22
C ALA A 20 -13.31 -4.42 28.71
N GLY A 21 -12.69 -5.38 29.37
CA GLY A 21 -13.28 -6.63 29.81
C GLY A 21 -13.72 -7.56 28.67
N ILE A 22 -13.07 -7.46 27.51
CA ILE A 22 -13.39 -8.26 26.32
C ILE A 22 -12.56 -9.52 26.31
N THR A 23 -13.21 -10.69 26.31
CA THR A 23 -12.55 -11.99 26.28
C THR A 23 -12.02 -12.31 24.88
N TYR A 24 -10.77 -12.73 24.81
CA TYR A 24 -10.13 -13.17 23.57
C TYR A 24 -9.24 -14.39 23.79
N ASN A 25 -8.88 -15.06 22.69
CA ASN A 25 -7.87 -16.11 22.65
C ASN A 25 -6.79 -15.69 21.65
N TYR A 26 -5.58 -15.39 22.16
CA TYR A 26 -4.44 -14.96 21.36
C TYR A 26 -3.61 -16.17 20.94
N GLN A 27 -3.67 -16.50 19.64
CA GLN A 27 -3.05 -17.68 19.03
C GLN A 27 -2.23 -17.28 17.79
N PRO A 28 -1.15 -16.51 17.94
CA PRO A 28 -0.36 -15.99 16.81
C PRO A 28 0.31 -17.10 15.99
N ASN A 29 0.41 -18.31 16.51
CA ASN A 29 1.02 -19.44 15.81
C ASN A 29 0.01 -20.34 15.08
N PHE A 30 -1.29 -20.12 15.22
CA PHE A 30 -2.30 -20.91 14.52
C PHE A 30 -2.13 -20.79 13.00
N SER A 31 -2.11 -21.92 12.33
CA SER A 31 -2.27 -22.00 10.88
C SER A 31 -3.72 -21.71 10.47
N ARG A 32 -3.96 -21.65 9.16
CA ARG A 32 -5.34 -21.60 8.64
C ARG A 32 -6.17 -22.77 9.14
N THR A 33 -5.65 -24.00 9.07
CA THR A 33 -6.35 -25.21 9.48
C THR A 33 -6.71 -25.17 10.96
N ASP A 34 -5.73 -24.84 11.84
CA ASP A 34 -6.00 -24.73 13.29
C ASP A 34 -7.11 -23.70 13.58
N SER A 35 -7.12 -22.61 12.80
CA SER A 35 -8.14 -21.57 12.95
C SER A 35 -9.51 -22.02 12.46
N GLU A 36 -9.56 -22.78 11.36
CA GLU A 36 -10.80 -23.36 10.80
C GLU A 36 -11.47 -24.35 11.75
N ASP A 37 -10.67 -25.11 12.51
CA ASP A 37 -11.18 -26.12 13.45
C ASP A 37 -11.91 -25.52 14.67
N VAL A 38 -11.59 -24.26 15.00
CA VAL A 38 -12.14 -23.62 16.21
C VAL A 38 -13.00 -22.39 15.95
N ILE A 39 -12.91 -21.77 14.74
CA ILE A 39 -13.52 -20.45 14.46
C ILE A 39 -15.03 -20.42 14.70
N GLY A 40 -15.74 -21.54 14.55
CA GLY A 40 -17.17 -21.64 14.84
C GLY A 40 -17.56 -21.33 16.29
N GLN A 41 -16.60 -21.34 17.24
CA GLN A 41 -16.81 -21.04 18.65
C GLN A 41 -16.65 -19.53 18.98
N TYR A 42 -16.18 -18.73 18.00
CA TYR A 42 -15.84 -17.33 18.21
C TYR A 42 -16.83 -16.39 17.55
N SER A 43 -17.05 -15.24 18.19
CA SER A 43 -17.90 -14.17 17.68
C SER A 43 -17.10 -13.07 16.94
N GLY A 44 -15.77 -13.04 17.10
CA GLY A 44 -14.88 -12.12 16.42
C GLY A 44 -13.60 -12.80 15.96
N LEU A 45 -13.06 -12.33 14.83
CA LEU A 45 -11.74 -12.71 14.32
C LEU A 45 -10.88 -11.45 14.16
N ILE A 46 -9.67 -11.49 14.69
CA ILE A 46 -8.65 -10.48 14.41
C ILE A 46 -7.51 -11.15 13.65
N ILE A 47 -7.26 -10.67 12.43
CA ILE A 47 -6.25 -11.20 11.50
C ILE A 47 -5.64 -10.06 10.70
N ARG A 48 -4.33 -10.09 10.43
CA ARG A 48 -3.65 -9.14 9.53
C ARG A 48 -3.55 -9.70 8.11
N SER A 49 -2.58 -10.56 7.87
CA SER A 49 -2.26 -11.05 6.52
C SER A 49 -1.90 -12.52 6.45
N LYS A 50 -2.07 -13.25 7.54
CA LYS A 50 -1.55 -14.60 7.73
C LYS A 50 -2.07 -15.61 6.70
N PHE A 51 -3.38 -15.56 6.42
CA PHE A 51 -4.03 -16.42 5.43
C PHE A 51 -5.26 -15.75 4.81
N GLN A 52 -5.78 -16.36 3.75
CA GLN A 52 -7.01 -15.91 3.09
C GLN A 52 -8.23 -16.31 3.91
N VAL A 53 -9.11 -15.36 4.16
CA VAL A 53 -10.45 -15.57 4.77
C VAL A 53 -11.47 -15.59 3.64
N ASP A 54 -11.46 -16.68 2.91
CA ASP A 54 -12.33 -16.93 1.77
C ASP A 54 -13.68 -17.56 2.19
N GLN A 55 -14.52 -17.85 1.21
CA GLN A 55 -15.83 -18.48 1.42
C GLN A 55 -15.73 -19.77 2.25
N ALA A 56 -14.75 -20.65 1.96
CA ALA A 56 -14.60 -21.93 2.66
C ALA A 56 -14.30 -21.74 4.15
N PHE A 57 -13.45 -20.76 4.49
CA PHE A 57 -13.19 -20.38 5.88
C PHE A 57 -14.43 -19.80 6.56
N LEU A 58 -15.13 -18.88 5.87
CA LEU A 58 -16.32 -18.20 6.39
C LEU A 58 -17.50 -19.15 6.60
N ASP A 59 -17.58 -20.25 5.85
CA ASP A 59 -18.63 -21.28 6.06
C ASP A 59 -18.45 -22.03 7.37
N LYS A 60 -17.22 -22.20 7.86
CA LYS A 60 -16.92 -22.78 9.17
C LYS A 60 -17.16 -21.78 10.33
N ALA A 61 -17.15 -20.49 10.04
CA ALA A 61 -17.30 -19.41 11.02
C ALA A 61 -18.77 -19.10 11.34
N THR A 62 -19.49 -20.08 11.87
CA THR A 62 -20.96 -20.05 12.05
C THR A 62 -21.46 -19.00 13.03
N ASN A 63 -20.64 -18.61 14.03
CA ASN A 63 -20.98 -17.63 15.06
C ASN A 63 -20.33 -16.28 14.86
N LEU A 64 -19.53 -16.11 13.76
CA LEU A 64 -18.73 -14.92 13.55
C LEU A 64 -19.60 -13.70 13.22
N GLN A 65 -19.38 -12.61 13.90
CA GLN A 65 -20.15 -11.36 13.80
C GLN A 65 -19.31 -10.23 13.21
N PHE A 66 -17.98 -10.29 13.41
CA PHE A 66 -17.07 -9.33 12.82
C PHE A 66 -15.71 -9.95 12.52
N ILE A 67 -15.02 -9.33 11.58
CA ILE A 67 -13.60 -9.53 11.31
C ILE A 67 -12.92 -8.16 11.43
N ALA A 68 -11.85 -8.07 12.21
CA ALA A 68 -11.08 -6.86 12.37
C ALA A 68 -9.65 -7.08 11.85
N ARG A 69 -9.22 -6.19 10.97
CA ARG A 69 -7.87 -6.25 10.36
C ARG A 69 -7.04 -5.05 10.80
N PRO A 70 -6.00 -5.26 11.65
CA PRO A 70 -4.99 -4.24 11.92
C PRO A 70 -4.14 -3.96 10.66
N GLY A 71 -4.75 -3.29 9.67
CA GLY A 71 -4.20 -2.97 8.37
C GLY A 71 -5.18 -2.14 7.55
N ALA A 72 -4.71 -1.51 6.48
CA ALA A 72 -5.53 -0.64 5.65
C ALA A 72 -6.35 -1.41 4.59
N GLY A 73 -5.70 -2.31 3.84
CA GLY A 73 -6.38 -3.11 2.82
C GLY A 73 -7.18 -4.28 3.44
N MET A 74 -8.04 -4.89 2.66
CA MET A 74 -8.83 -6.08 3.04
C MET A 74 -8.63 -7.23 2.05
N ASP A 75 -7.55 -7.20 1.29
CA ASP A 75 -7.28 -8.07 0.14
C ASP A 75 -7.27 -9.58 0.48
N ASN A 76 -7.06 -9.93 1.73
CA ASN A 76 -7.09 -11.31 2.20
C ASN A 76 -8.45 -11.76 2.75
N ILE A 77 -9.50 -10.95 2.61
CA ILE A 77 -10.85 -11.23 3.12
C ILE A 77 -11.85 -11.16 1.96
N ASP A 78 -12.70 -12.17 1.81
CA ASP A 78 -13.85 -12.11 0.89
C ASP A 78 -14.92 -11.19 1.49
N GLU A 79 -14.80 -9.88 1.20
CA GLU A 79 -15.69 -8.85 1.73
C GLU A 79 -17.13 -9.07 1.27
N ALA A 80 -17.34 -9.51 0.03
CA ALA A 80 -18.68 -9.73 -0.53
C ALA A 80 -19.38 -10.89 0.18
N TYR A 81 -18.67 -11.98 0.43
CA TYR A 81 -19.23 -13.13 1.13
C TYR A 81 -19.43 -12.87 2.62
N ALA A 82 -18.50 -12.15 3.27
CA ALA A 82 -18.65 -11.70 4.65
C ALA A 82 -19.91 -10.84 4.82
N ALA A 83 -20.14 -9.88 3.92
CA ALA A 83 -21.34 -9.04 3.91
C ALA A 83 -22.60 -9.87 3.73
N LYS A 84 -22.61 -10.86 2.82
CA LYS A 84 -23.73 -11.79 2.62
C LYS A 84 -24.07 -12.57 3.90
N LYS A 85 -23.08 -12.92 4.70
CA LYS A 85 -23.25 -13.59 6.01
C LYS A 85 -23.59 -12.63 7.15
N GLY A 86 -23.67 -11.31 6.90
CA GLY A 86 -23.94 -10.30 7.92
C GLY A 86 -22.73 -10.02 8.84
N ILE A 87 -21.54 -10.44 8.45
CA ILE A 87 -20.30 -10.25 9.21
C ILE A 87 -19.78 -8.82 8.96
N ARG A 88 -19.57 -8.06 10.01
CA ARG A 88 -19.00 -6.70 9.93
C ARG A 88 -17.49 -6.74 9.74
N LEU A 89 -16.99 -5.83 8.92
CA LEU A 89 -15.57 -5.71 8.64
C LEU A 89 -15.02 -4.40 9.23
N PHE A 90 -13.91 -4.49 9.96
CA PHE A 90 -13.19 -3.36 10.52
C PHE A 90 -11.76 -3.36 9.98
N SER A 91 -11.37 -2.28 9.34
CA SER A 91 -10.00 -2.00 8.90
C SER A 91 -9.45 -0.76 9.61
N ALA A 92 -8.13 -0.58 9.58
CA ALA A 92 -7.45 0.56 10.19
C ALA A 92 -6.88 1.51 9.12
N ASN A 93 -7.74 1.96 8.18
CA ASN A 93 -7.33 2.72 6.99
C ASN A 93 -6.50 3.97 7.27
N ASP A 94 -6.65 4.58 8.45
CA ASP A 94 -5.93 5.81 8.84
C ASP A 94 -4.58 5.54 9.51
N GLY A 95 -4.34 4.32 9.97
CA GLY A 95 -3.22 4.02 10.87
C GLY A 95 -1.84 4.09 10.21
N ASN A 96 -1.74 3.84 8.91
CA ASN A 96 -0.45 3.78 8.22
C ASN A 96 -0.29 4.80 7.09
N LYS A 97 -1.25 5.69 6.87
CA LYS A 97 -1.21 6.66 5.76
C LYS A 97 0.02 7.57 5.80
N ASP A 98 0.44 7.96 7.01
CA ASP A 98 1.61 8.82 7.19
C ASP A 98 2.91 8.08 6.82
N ALA A 99 3.04 6.83 7.27
CA ALA A 99 4.16 5.97 6.92
C ALA A 99 4.27 5.78 5.40
N VAL A 100 3.13 5.46 4.73
CA VAL A 100 3.09 5.34 3.26
C VAL A 100 3.53 6.62 2.58
N GLY A 101 2.99 7.78 3.00
CA GLY A 101 3.36 9.07 2.40
C GLY A 101 4.84 9.38 2.54
N GLU A 102 5.42 9.16 3.71
CA GLU A 102 6.85 9.37 3.99
C GLU A 102 7.73 8.42 3.19
N HIS A 103 7.39 7.14 3.17
CA HIS A 103 8.13 6.13 2.41
C HIS A 103 8.17 6.44 0.91
N MET A 104 7.02 6.78 0.31
CA MET A 104 6.94 7.10 -1.11
C MET A 104 7.74 8.37 -1.47
N ILE A 105 7.77 9.38 -0.60
CA ILE A 105 8.61 10.55 -0.78
C ILE A 105 10.09 10.17 -0.62
N GLY A 106 10.45 9.34 0.34
CA GLY A 106 11.79 8.80 0.50
C GLY A 106 12.28 8.06 -0.74
N MET A 107 11.45 7.19 -1.33
CA MET A 107 11.75 6.50 -2.58
C MET A 107 11.92 7.48 -3.74
N LEU A 108 11.03 8.49 -3.87
CA LEU A 108 11.11 9.52 -4.90
C LEU A 108 12.44 10.29 -4.83
N LEU A 109 12.80 10.78 -3.66
CA LEU A 109 14.04 11.53 -3.46
C LEU A 109 15.28 10.66 -3.70
N THR A 110 15.24 9.39 -3.31
CA THR A 110 16.30 8.41 -3.58
C THR A 110 16.50 8.19 -5.07
N LEU A 111 15.42 8.07 -5.84
CA LEU A 111 15.49 7.96 -7.31
C LEU A 111 15.99 9.24 -7.95
N MET A 112 15.40 10.38 -7.63
CA MET A 112 15.72 11.66 -8.27
C MET A 112 17.17 12.10 -8.03
N ASN A 113 17.75 11.72 -6.90
CA ASN A 113 19.14 12.05 -6.52
C ASN A 113 20.11 10.89 -6.70
N ASN A 114 19.71 9.78 -7.33
CA ASN A 114 20.55 8.59 -7.55
C ASN A 114 21.23 8.04 -6.28
N LEU A 115 20.62 8.23 -5.08
CA LEU A 115 21.27 7.96 -3.79
C LEU A 115 21.72 6.51 -3.64
N ASN A 116 20.90 5.54 -4.07
CA ASN A 116 21.23 4.12 -3.96
C ASN A 116 22.42 3.74 -4.86
N ARG A 117 22.47 4.25 -6.10
CA ARG A 117 23.59 4.05 -7.02
C ARG A 117 24.85 4.72 -6.50
N ALA A 118 24.77 6.00 -6.14
CA ALA A 118 25.90 6.76 -5.63
C ALA A 118 26.51 6.11 -4.37
N HIS A 119 25.67 5.62 -3.44
CA HIS A 119 26.14 4.90 -2.26
C HIS A 119 26.94 3.65 -2.64
N ARG A 120 26.39 2.80 -3.53
CA ARG A 120 27.09 1.58 -3.97
C ARG A 120 28.43 1.89 -4.66
N GLU A 121 28.46 2.91 -5.52
CA GLU A 121 29.69 3.32 -6.21
C GLU A 121 30.77 3.78 -5.24
N VAL A 122 30.41 4.65 -4.28
CA VAL A 122 31.39 5.11 -3.26
C VAL A 122 31.88 3.95 -2.40
N CYS A 123 31.02 3.03 -1.96
CA CYS A 123 31.43 1.84 -1.22
C CYS A 123 32.38 0.94 -2.03
N ASN A 124 32.28 0.95 -3.36
CA ASN A 124 33.14 0.22 -4.28
C ASN A 124 34.38 1.04 -4.75
N GLY A 125 34.69 2.15 -4.08
CA GLY A 125 35.86 2.98 -4.39
C GLY A 125 35.71 3.84 -5.64
N GLN A 126 34.50 4.07 -6.14
CA GLN A 126 34.22 4.87 -7.33
C GLN A 126 33.68 6.25 -6.91
N TRP A 127 34.26 7.32 -7.43
CA TRP A 127 33.83 8.70 -7.15
C TRP A 127 33.29 9.38 -8.40
N ARG A 128 32.04 9.07 -8.77
CA ARG A 128 31.39 9.47 -10.03
C ARG A 128 30.39 10.62 -9.80
N ARG A 129 30.85 11.85 -9.80
CA ARG A 129 30.03 13.03 -9.53
C ARG A 129 29.03 13.34 -10.65
N GLU A 130 29.49 13.30 -11.90
CA GLU A 130 28.69 13.72 -13.05
C GLU A 130 27.59 12.70 -13.36
N GLU A 131 27.89 11.42 -13.28
CA GLU A 131 26.95 10.33 -13.52
C GLU A 131 25.85 10.27 -12.45
N ASN A 132 26.16 10.76 -11.25
CA ASN A 132 25.20 10.81 -10.13
C ASN A 132 24.48 12.16 -9.99
N ARG A 133 24.61 13.06 -10.97
CA ARG A 133 23.85 14.31 -10.97
C ARG A 133 22.36 14.01 -11.01
N GLY A 134 21.62 14.52 -10.01
CA GLY A 134 20.18 14.30 -9.84
C GLY A 134 19.31 15.44 -10.37
N TYR A 135 18.04 15.35 -10.02
CA TYR A 135 17.01 16.34 -10.33
C TYR A 135 16.45 16.95 -9.05
N GLU A 136 16.14 18.24 -9.07
CA GLU A 136 15.41 18.90 -7.98
C GLU A 136 13.91 18.63 -8.08
N LEU A 137 13.25 18.52 -6.94
CA LEU A 137 11.79 18.31 -6.85
C LEU A 137 11.02 19.64 -6.96
N LYS A 138 11.57 20.74 -6.48
CA LYS A 138 10.95 22.07 -6.50
C LYS A 138 10.43 22.46 -7.89
N GLY A 139 9.20 22.97 -7.94
CA GLY A 139 8.54 23.44 -9.16
C GLY A 139 8.00 22.33 -10.08
N ARG A 140 8.24 21.04 -9.76
CA ARG A 140 7.69 19.92 -10.53
C ARG A 140 6.22 19.66 -10.19
N THR A 141 5.54 18.98 -11.10
CA THR A 141 4.16 18.55 -10.91
C THR A 141 4.12 17.08 -10.47
N VAL A 142 3.63 16.85 -9.25
CA VAL A 142 3.37 15.51 -8.71
C VAL A 142 1.91 15.17 -8.94
N ALA A 143 1.64 14.15 -9.73
CA ALA A 143 0.30 13.65 -10.02
C ALA A 143 -0.01 12.42 -9.15
N LEU A 144 -1.09 12.49 -8.39
CA LEU A 144 -1.59 11.42 -7.54
C LEU A 144 -2.81 10.76 -8.20
N ILE A 145 -2.71 9.47 -8.46
CA ILE A 145 -3.85 8.66 -8.92
C ILE A 145 -4.50 8.03 -7.70
N GLY A 146 -5.69 8.53 -7.33
CA GLY A 146 -6.39 8.24 -6.09
C GLY A 146 -6.10 9.27 -4.99
N TYR A 147 -7.16 9.90 -4.48
CA TYR A 147 -7.11 10.92 -3.42
C TYR A 147 -7.87 10.46 -2.18
N GLY A 148 -7.53 9.23 -1.74
CA GLY A 148 -7.94 8.65 -0.46
C GLY A 148 -6.97 9.00 0.67
N HIS A 149 -6.96 8.22 1.75
CA HIS A 149 -6.12 8.45 2.94
C HIS A 149 -4.63 8.59 2.60
N ASN A 150 -4.09 7.67 1.76
CA ASN A 150 -2.67 7.68 1.40
C ASN A 150 -2.32 8.84 0.45
N GLY A 151 -3.15 9.09 -0.57
CA GLY A 151 -2.94 10.22 -1.49
C GLY A 151 -2.96 11.57 -0.78
N GLN A 152 -3.91 11.79 0.12
CA GLN A 152 -3.99 13.00 0.95
C GLN A 152 -2.77 13.14 1.88
N ALA A 153 -2.34 12.04 2.52
CA ALA A 153 -1.17 12.06 3.38
C ALA A 153 0.12 12.42 2.61
N MET A 154 0.30 11.85 1.42
CA MET A 154 1.43 12.20 0.55
C MET A 154 1.37 13.65 0.09
N ALA A 155 0.20 14.13 -0.38
CA ALA A 155 0.01 15.53 -0.79
C ALA A 155 0.38 16.52 0.33
N LYS A 156 -0.11 16.28 1.55
CA LYS A 156 0.20 17.10 2.72
C LYS A 156 1.71 17.16 3.01
N LYS A 157 2.42 16.03 2.90
CA LYS A 157 3.87 15.98 3.16
C LYS A 157 4.69 16.62 2.04
N LEU A 158 4.18 16.64 0.82
CA LEU A 158 4.80 17.32 -0.32
C LEU A 158 4.76 18.86 -0.24
N ALA A 159 3.91 19.44 0.61
CA ALA A 159 3.77 20.89 0.72
C ALA A 159 5.08 21.63 1.02
N GLY A 160 6.01 20.99 1.77
CA GLY A 160 7.33 21.56 2.09
C GLY A 160 8.34 21.57 0.93
N PHE A 161 8.04 20.91 -0.20
CA PHE A 161 8.95 20.80 -1.34
C PHE A 161 8.68 21.81 -2.47
N GLU A 162 7.72 22.72 -2.27
CA GLU A 162 7.36 23.74 -3.27
C GLU A 162 7.01 23.14 -4.64
N VAL A 163 6.26 22.02 -4.64
CA VAL A 163 5.78 21.31 -5.83
C VAL A 163 4.33 21.68 -6.16
N ASN A 164 3.92 21.44 -7.40
CA ASN A 164 2.52 21.47 -7.79
C ASN A 164 1.93 20.06 -7.61
N VAL A 165 1.02 19.89 -6.66
CA VAL A 165 0.33 18.60 -6.49
C VAL A 165 -1.01 18.65 -7.21
N ILE A 166 -1.21 17.75 -8.15
CA ILE A 166 -2.48 17.50 -8.83
C ILE A 166 -2.96 16.09 -8.51
N ALA A 167 -4.27 15.88 -8.43
CA ALA A 167 -4.83 14.59 -8.11
C ALA A 167 -6.04 14.26 -9.01
N TYR A 168 -6.13 13.00 -9.40
CA TYR A 168 -7.28 12.43 -10.07
C TYR A 168 -7.84 11.28 -9.23
N ASP A 169 -9.16 11.30 -9.02
CA ASP A 169 -9.90 10.21 -8.39
C ASP A 169 -11.14 9.91 -9.22
N LYS A 170 -11.31 8.65 -9.64
CA LYS A 170 -12.42 8.25 -10.52
C LYS A 170 -13.78 8.37 -9.85
N TYR A 171 -13.82 8.26 -8.52
CA TYR A 171 -15.06 8.15 -7.75
C TYR A 171 -15.36 9.37 -6.88
N LYS A 172 -14.46 10.36 -6.86
CA LYS A 172 -14.61 11.58 -6.08
C LYS A 172 -14.57 12.79 -6.96
N THR A 173 -15.35 13.79 -6.61
CA THR A 173 -15.36 15.12 -7.23
C THR A 173 -15.43 16.20 -6.18
N GLY A 174 -14.93 17.39 -6.47
CA GLY A 174 -14.95 18.52 -5.54
C GLY A 174 -14.01 18.32 -4.33
N PHE A 175 -12.94 17.55 -4.50
CA PHE A 175 -12.04 17.20 -3.40
C PHE A 175 -10.76 18.06 -3.33
N SER A 176 -10.61 19.09 -4.16
CA SER A 176 -9.50 20.02 -4.05
C SER A 176 -9.40 20.58 -2.63
N ASP A 177 -8.18 20.62 -2.11
CA ASP A 177 -7.90 21.15 -0.77
C ASP A 177 -6.63 22.03 -0.77
N ALA A 178 -6.08 22.32 0.41
CA ALA A 178 -4.88 23.13 0.54
C ALA A 178 -3.60 22.45 -0.02
N TYR A 179 -3.65 21.15 -0.30
CA TYR A 179 -2.48 20.33 -0.63
C TYR A 179 -2.49 19.77 -2.05
N ALA A 180 -3.66 19.63 -2.68
CA ALA A 180 -3.77 19.13 -4.04
C ALA A 180 -4.94 19.75 -4.80
N LYS A 181 -4.72 19.99 -6.09
CA LYS A 181 -5.75 20.42 -7.02
C LYS A 181 -6.35 19.20 -7.71
N GLU A 182 -7.68 19.05 -7.68
CA GLU A 182 -8.40 18.10 -8.52
C GLU A 182 -8.25 18.43 -10.00
N VAL A 183 -7.95 17.42 -10.81
CA VAL A 183 -7.80 17.56 -12.25
C VAL A 183 -8.38 16.35 -12.99
N SER A 184 -8.60 16.48 -14.30
CA SER A 184 -8.95 15.35 -15.15
C SER A 184 -7.74 14.44 -15.43
N MET A 185 -7.99 13.19 -15.85
CA MET A 185 -6.91 12.29 -16.27
C MET A 185 -6.11 12.85 -17.45
N GLU A 186 -6.78 13.57 -18.36
CA GLU A 186 -6.12 14.25 -19.48
C GLU A 186 -5.11 15.30 -18.99
N GLU A 187 -5.47 16.06 -17.95
CA GLU A 187 -4.54 17.03 -17.34
C GLU A 187 -3.38 16.34 -16.63
N VAL A 188 -3.60 15.20 -15.94
CA VAL A 188 -2.55 14.37 -15.39
C VAL A 188 -1.53 13.98 -16.47
N VAL A 189 -2.00 13.39 -17.57
CA VAL A 189 -1.17 12.96 -18.70
C VAL A 189 -0.35 14.13 -19.30
N ARG A 190 -0.93 15.32 -19.32
CA ARG A 190 -0.28 16.52 -19.87
C ARG A 190 0.76 17.14 -18.94
N GLN A 191 0.52 17.12 -17.63
CA GLN A 191 1.28 17.94 -16.68
C GLN A 191 2.28 17.17 -15.82
N ALA A 192 2.03 15.87 -15.55
CA ALA A 192 2.82 15.11 -14.60
C ALA A 192 4.32 15.08 -14.96
N ASP A 193 5.16 15.35 -13.97
CA ASP A 193 6.59 15.04 -13.94
C ASP A 193 6.85 13.83 -13.03
N ILE A 194 6.00 13.62 -12.03
CA ILE A 194 6.00 12.47 -11.12
C ILE A 194 4.59 11.88 -11.10
N LEU A 195 4.47 10.56 -11.20
CA LEU A 195 3.22 9.82 -11.14
C LEU A 195 3.24 8.84 -9.97
N SER A 196 2.29 8.96 -9.05
CA SER A 196 2.19 8.11 -7.86
C SER A 196 0.79 7.52 -7.71
N PHE A 197 0.70 6.21 -7.45
CA PHE A 197 -0.56 5.48 -7.36
C PHE A 197 -0.97 5.21 -5.92
N HIS A 198 -2.25 5.53 -5.61
CA HIS A 198 -2.88 5.38 -4.29
C HIS A 198 -4.30 4.82 -4.40
N ILE A 199 -4.52 3.91 -5.34
CA ILE A 199 -5.81 3.29 -5.65
C ILE A 199 -5.85 1.82 -5.20
N PRO A 200 -7.03 1.27 -4.90
CA PRO A 200 -7.18 -0.15 -4.58
C PRO A 200 -7.02 -1.03 -5.84
N LEU A 201 -6.70 -2.31 -5.62
CA LEU A 201 -6.77 -3.33 -6.66
C LEU A 201 -8.23 -3.74 -6.87
N THR A 202 -8.74 -3.55 -8.07
CA THR A 202 -10.06 -3.96 -8.51
C THR A 202 -9.97 -4.63 -9.89
N ARG A 203 -11.10 -5.10 -10.42
CA ARG A 203 -11.14 -5.60 -11.80
C ARG A 203 -10.73 -4.53 -12.83
N GLU A 204 -11.03 -3.26 -12.58
CA GLU A 204 -10.72 -2.14 -13.46
C GLU A 204 -9.24 -1.71 -13.37
N THR A 205 -8.67 -1.77 -12.16
CA THR A 205 -7.31 -1.29 -11.93
C THR A 205 -6.25 -2.36 -12.14
N LYS A 206 -6.64 -3.65 -12.18
CA LYS A 206 -5.72 -4.75 -12.45
C LYS A 206 -5.10 -4.63 -13.84
N GLY A 207 -3.77 -4.49 -13.89
CA GLY A 207 -3.01 -4.37 -15.13
C GLY A 207 -3.25 -3.05 -15.90
N MET A 208 -3.88 -2.04 -15.28
CA MET A 208 -4.19 -0.78 -15.96
C MET A 208 -2.97 0.04 -16.35
N VAL A 209 -1.85 -0.16 -15.66
CA VAL A 209 -0.58 0.50 -15.99
C VAL A 209 0.15 -0.39 -17.00
N ASP A 210 -0.21 -0.25 -18.25
CA ASP A 210 0.32 -0.95 -19.41
C ASP A 210 1.00 0.02 -20.40
N ASP A 211 1.33 -0.48 -21.59
CA ASP A 211 1.96 0.32 -22.65
C ASP A 211 1.07 1.50 -23.03
N GLU A 212 -0.22 1.25 -23.29
CA GLU A 212 -1.15 2.31 -23.71
C GLU A 212 -1.22 3.42 -22.68
N TYR A 213 -1.38 3.05 -21.39
CA TYR A 213 -1.42 4.01 -20.30
C TYR A 213 -0.14 4.85 -20.21
N LEU A 214 1.04 4.22 -20.24
CA LEU A 214 2.33 4.89 -20.02
C LEU A 214 2.73 5.78 -21.21
N PHE A 215 2.44 5.34 -22.45
CA PHE A 215 2.85 6.10 -23.64
C PHE A 215 1.97 7.32 -23.96
N HIS A 216 0.82 7.47 -23.30
CA HIS A 216 0.01 8.69 -23.37
C HIS A 216 0.67 9.90 -22.70
N PHE A 217 1.55 9.72 -21.72
CA PHE A 217 2.21 10.82 -21.01
C PHE A 217 3.04 11.67 -21.97
N ARG A 218 2.85 12.99 -21.89
CA ARG A 218 3.52 13.93 -22.80
C ARG A 218 4.95 14.24 -22.46
N LYS A 219 5.32 14.07 -21.17
CA LYS A 219 6.66 14.27 -20.65
C LYS A 219 7.22 12.95 -20.15
N PRO A 220 8.56 12.82 -20.08
CA PRO A 220 9.16 11.78 -19.25
C PRO A 220 8.79 11.97 -17.77
N ILE A 221 8.48 10.87 -17.08
CA ILE A 221 8.00 10.88 -15.70
C ILE A 221 8.88 10.04 -14.77
N PHE A 222 8.87 10.35 -13.48
CA PHE A 222 9.21 9.41 -12.40
C PHE A 222 7.96 8.65 -12.02
N PHE A 223 8.09 7.34 -11.86
CA PHE A 223 6.97 6.42 -11.59
C PHE A 223 7.07 5.85 -10.17
N LEU A 224 5.98 5.92 -9.39
CA LEU A 224 5.91 5.42 -8.02
C LEU A 224 4.71 4.49 -7.84
N MET A 225 4.96 3.25 -7.42
CA MET A 225 3.94 2.26 -7.14
C MET A 225 4.02 1.81 -5.67
N GLY A 226 3.19 2.44 -4.82
CA GLY A 226 3.00 2.09 -3.42
C GLY A 226 1.58 1.62 -3.10
N ALA A 227 0.79 1.30 -4.11
CA ALA A 227 -0.61 0.86 -3.95
C ALA A 227 -0.74 -0.68 -3.93
N ARG A 228 -0.83 -1.29 -5.10
CA ARG A 228 -0.87 -2.76 -5.28
C ARG A 228 -0.10 -3.15 -6.55
N GLY A 229 0.78 -4.13 -6.45
CA GLY A 229 1.64 -4.53 -7.54
C GLY A 229 0.91 -4.99 -8.81
N ALA A 230 -0.20 -5.72 -8.65
CA ALA A 230 -1.01 -6.20 -9.76
C ALA A 230 -1.73 -5.11 -10.59
N ILE A 231 -1.64 -3.84 -10.18
CA ILE A 231 -2.07 -2.69 -10.98
C ILE A 231 -1.11 -2.47 -12.16
N THR A 232 0.15 -2.87 -12.02
CA THR A 232 1.23 -2.59 -12.97
C THR A 232 1.59 -3.80 -13.80
N ASN A 233 1.70 -3.60 -15.11
CA ASN A 233 2.41 -4.49 -16.01
C ASN A 233 3.91 -4.10 -15.96
N VAL A 234 4.72 -4.87 -15.25
CA VAL A 234 6.16 -4.57 -15.08
C VAL A 234 6.91 -4.52 -16.41
N PRO A 235 6.72 -5.45 -17.37
CA PRO A 235 7.31 -5.34 -18.71
C PRO A 235 7.03 -4.01 -19.41
N SER A 236 5.82 -3.46 -19.28
CA SER A 236 5.49 -2.16 -19.86
C SER A 236 6.27 -1.00 -19.23
N VAL A 237 6.49 -1.05 -17.90
CA VAL A 237 7.33 -0.06 -17.23
C VAL A 237 8.79 -0.16 -17.69
N LEU A 238 9.34 -1.38 -17.81
CA LEU A 238 10.71 -1.60 -18.30
C LEU A 238 10.88 -1.06 -19.72
N LYS A 239 9.94 -1.36 -20.62
CA LYS A 239 9.90 -0.81 -21.98
C LYS A 239 9.81 0.72 -22.00
N ALA A 240 9.01 1.32 -21.10
CA ALA A 240 8.89 2.76 -20.98
C ALA A 240 10.19 3.41 -20.47
N ILE A 241 10.94 2.73 -19.61
CA ILE A 241 12.29 3.14 -19.18
C ILE A 241 13.24 3.13 -20.38
N ASP A 242 13.28 2.05 -21.17
CA ASP A 242 14.16 1.91 -22.33
C ASP A 242 13.90 2.97 -23.39
N GLN A 243 12.65 3.42 -23.51
CA GLN A 243 12.24 4.46 -24.44
C GLN A 243 12.31 5.89 -23.85
N GLY A 244 12.85 6.04 -22.64
CA GLY A 244 13.01 7.33 -21.96
C GLY A 244 11.68 8.00 -21.56
N LYS A 245 10.58 7.26 -21.54
CA LYS A 245 9.28 7.75 -21.03
C LYS A 245 9.23 7.73 -19.50
N ILE A 246 9.93 6.79 -18.88
CA ILE A 246 10.13 6.74 -17.43
C ILE A 246 11.60 6.99 -17.14
N LEU A 247 11.89 8.05 -16.38
CA LEU A 247 13.24 8.42 -15.96
C LEU A 247 13.77 7.53 -14.83
N GLY A 248 12.87 7.07 -13.97
CA GLY A 248 13.13 6.14 -12.89
C GLY A 248 11.82 5.62 -12.30
N ALA A 249 11.84 4.40 -11.78
CA ALA A 249 10.67 3.74 -11.20
C ALA A 249 10.95 3.25 -9.78
N ALA A 250 10.00 3.47 -8.86
CA ALA A 250 10.04 2.94 -7.50
C ALA A 250 8.83 2.06 -7.24
N PHE A 251 9.08 0.88 -6.70
CA PHE A 251 8.05 -0.09 -6.35
C PHE A 251 8.20 -0.52 -4.89
N ASP A 252 7.22 -0.21 -4.06
CA ASP A 252 7.06 -0.86 -2.76
C ASP A 252 6.30 -2.19 -2.90
N VAL A 253 5.57 -2.35 -4.00
CA VAL A 253 4.73 -3.52 -4.29
C VAL A 253 4.98 -4.02 -5.72
N LEU A 254 5.04 -5.34 -5.89
CA LEU A 254 5.19 -6.01 -7.18
C LEU A 254 4.01 -6.98 -7.42
N PRO A 255 3.71 -7.36 -8.67
CA PRO A 255 2.66 -8.36 -8.96
C PRO A 255 2.89 -9.71 -8.28
N ILE A 256 4.15 -10.04 -8.01
CA ILE A 256 4.59 -11.23 -7.27
C ILE A 256 5.46 -10.75 -6.11
N GLU A 257 5.09 -11.10 -4.87
CA GLU A 257 5.76 -10.61 -3.65
C GLU A 257 6.44 -11.72 -2.83
N LYS A 258 6.58 -12.92 -3.38
CA LYS A 258 7.16 -14.07 -2.66
C LYS A 258 8.22 -14.78 -3.47
N PHE A 259 9.36 -15.07 -2.84
CA PHE A 259 10.35 -16.00 -3.38
C PHE A 259 9.91 -17.45 -3.14
N PRO A 260 10.25 -18.40 -4.04
CA PRO A 260 11.04 -18.22 -5.28
C PRO A 260 10.25 -17.68 -6.48
N ALA A 261 8.91 -17.56 -6.40
CA ALA A 261 8.08 -17.17 -7.54
C ALA A 261 8.48 -15.81 -8.14
N LEU A 262 8.90 -14.85 -7.32
CA LEU A 262 9.35 -13.55 -7.81
C LEU A 262 10.60 -13.69 -8.69
N SER A 263 11.60 -14.48 -8.28
CA SER A 263 12.84 -14.67 -9.04
C SER A 263 12.65 -15.51 -10.31
N GLN A 264 11.52 -16.18 -10.46
CA GLN A 264 11.16 -16.96 -11.64
C GLN A 264 10.36 -16.15 -12.68
N ALA A 265 9.99 -14.92 -12.34
CA ALA A 265 9.31 -14.04 -13.29
C ALA A 265 10.29 -13.57 -14.38
N ASP A 266 9.90 -13.68 -15.66
CA ASP A 266 10.73 -13.36 -16.82
C ASP A 266 11.33 -11.95 -16.79
N TRP A 267 10.62 -11.02 -16.19
CA TRP A 267 11.03 -9.62 -16.07
C TRP A 267 11.92 -9.31 -14.85
N TYR A 268 12.08 -10.27 -13.91
CA TYR A 268 12.74 -9.99 -12.62
C TYR A 268 14.21 -9.59 -12.77
N THR A 269 14.96 -10.39 -13.54
CA THR A 269 16.40 -10.15 -13.74
C THR A 269 16.66 -8.78 -14.39
N ASP A 270 15.85 -8.41 -15.38
CA ASP A 270 15.94 -7.09 -16.01
C ASP A 270 15.60 -5.98 -15.01
N LEU A 271 14.51 -6.12 -14.26
CA LEU A 271 14.07 -5.13 -13.28
C LEU A 271 15.16 -4.80 -12.24
N ILE A 272 15.79 -5.84 -11.66
CA ILE A 272 16.80 -5.65 -10.59
C ILE A 272 18.17 -5.21 -11.11
N SER A 273 18.42 -5.32 -12.39
CA SER A 273 19.68 -4.89 -13.02
C SER A 273 19.76 -3.37 -13.24
N ARG A 274 18.64 -2.67 -13.14
CA ARG A 274 18.53 -1.25 -13.51
C ARG A 274 18.87 -0.32 -12.36
N ASP A 275 19.80 0.61 -12.60
CA ASP A 275 20.21 1.60 -11.60
C ASP A 275 19.14 2.65 -11.28
N ASN A 276 18.19 2.86 -12.21
CA ASN A 276 17.07 3.78 -12.06
C ASN A 276 15.76 3.09 -11.60
N VAL A 277 15.87 1.89 -11.01
CA VAL A 277 14.77 1.19 -10.36
C VAL A 277 15.08 1.04 -8.87
N LEU A 278 14.10 1.36 -8.03
CA LEU A 278 14.17 1.22 -6.58
C LEU A 278 13.05 0.29 -6.09
N LEU A 279 13.40 -0.69 -5.27
CA LEU A 279 12.47 -1.69 -4.75
C LEU A 279 12.46 -1.66 -3.22
N SER A 280 11.29 -1.87 -2.63
CA SER A 280 11.12 -2.19 -1.21
C SER A 280 10.07 -3.31 -1.04
N PRO A 281 10.15 -4.14 0.04
CA PRO A 281 9.39 -5.37 0.15
C PRO A 281 8.02 -5.16 0.81
N HIS A 282 7.16 -4.29 0.26
CA HIS A 282 5.81 -3.96 0.73
C HIS A 282 5.80 -3.47 2.19
N VAL A 283 6.70 -2.52 2.49
CA VAL A 283 6.92 -1.99 3.84
C VAL A 283 6.52 -0.52 4.01
N ALA A 284 6.04 0.15 2.96
CA ALA A 284 5.70 1.57 3.02
C ALA A 284 4.75 1.91 4.17
N GLY A 285 3.77 1.04 4.43
CA GLY A 285 2.84 1.19 5.55
C GLY A 285 3.26 0.46 6.83
N TRP A 286 4.49 -0.06 6.92
CA TRP A 286 4.94 -0.94 8.00
C TRP A 286 6.09 -0.31 8.79
N THR A 287 5.76 0.55 9.76
CA THR A 287 6.70 1.19 10.69
C THR A 287 6.35 0.81 12.12
N PHE A 288 7.25 1.02 13.07
CA PHE A 288 6.96 0.84 14.49
C PHE A 288 5.74 1.65 14.92
N ASP A 289 5.65 2.91 14.47
CA ASP A 289 4.53 3.80 14.80
C ASP A 289 3.22 3.35 14.16
N SER A 290 3.24 2.92 12.89
CA SER A 290 2.02 2.47 12.21
C SER A 290 1.49 1.17 12.81
N TYR A 291 2.37 0.25 13.23
CA TYR A 291 1.99 -0.99 13.89
C TYR A 291 1.18 -0.76 15.15
N GLN A 292 1.62 0.22 15.98
CA GLN A 292 0.88 0.65 17.15
C GLN A 292 -0.45 1.31 16.77
N LYS A 293 -0.44 2.29 15.86
CA LYS A 293 -1.66 3.03 15.43
C LYS A 293 -2.72 2.12 14.83
N LEU A 294 -2.32 1.15 14.00
CA LEU A 294 -3.24 0.17 13.42
C LEU A 294 -3.94 -0.66 14.48
N SER A 295 -3.21 -1.08 15.51
CA SER A 295 -3.74 -1.85 16.64
C SER A 295 -4.66 -1.02 17.50
N ASP A 296 -4.33 0.24 17.74
CA ASP A 296 -5.14 1.18 18.52
C ASP A 296 -6.49 1.47 17.85
N ILE A 297 -6.49 1.75 16.55
CA ILE A 297 -7.72 1.97 15.76
C ILE A 297 -8.63 0.73 15.78
N ILE A 298 -8.05 -0.46 15.68
CA ILE A 298 -8.84 -1.70 15.75
C ILE A 298 -9.41 -1.92 17.14
N ALA A 299 -8.65 -1.61 18.20
CA ALA A 299 -9.16 -1.69 19.57
C ALA A 299 -10.38 -0.77 19.74
N ASP A 300 -10.31 0.50 19.27
CA ASP A 300 -11.45 1.43 19.32
C ASP A 300 -12.70 0.85 18.64
N LYS A 301 -12.55 0.37 17.40
CA LYS A 301 -13.67 -0.16 16.61
C LYS A 301 -14.30 -1.40 17.23
N VAL A 302 -13.48 -2.31 17.76
CA VAL A 302 -13.95 -3.52 18.44
C VAL A 302 -14.64 -3.19 19.75
N ILE A 303 -14.07 -2.30 20.58
CA ILE A 303 -14.66 -1.88 21.85
C ILE A 303 -15.98 -1.14 21.62
N GLU A 304 -16.05 -0.25 20.62
CA GLU A 304 -17.28 0.44 20.26
C GLU A 304 -18.35 -0.54 19.80
N PHE A 305 -17.99 -1.52 18.96
CA PHE A 305 -18.90 -2.57 18.53
C PHE A 305 -19.45 -3.39 19.72
N TYR A 306 -18.59 -3.68 20.68
CA TYR A 306 -18.94 -4.43 21.88
C TYR A 306 -19.92 -3.65 22.78
N LYS A 307 -19.70 -2.34 22.95
CA LYS A 307 -20.54 -1.45 23.81
C LYS A 307 -21.96 -1.21 23.27
N ARG A 308 -22.16 -1.35 21.97
CA ARG A 308 -23.46 -1.11 21.32
C ARG A 308 -24.43 -2.31 21.41
N ARG A 309 -24.06 -3.35 22.12
CA ARG A 309 -24.83 -4.56 22.33
C ARG A 309 -25.23 -4.76 23.77
#